data_b78bf8dbf4be11dcfa7ffd8458a6d87f
#
_entry.id   b78bf8dbf4be11dcfa7ffd8458a6d87f
#
_cell.length_a   1.000
_cell.length_b   1.000
_cell.length_c   1.000
_cell.angle_alpha   90.00
_cell.angle_beta   90.00
_cell.angle_gamma   90.00
#
_symmetry.space_group_name_H-M   'P 1'
#
loop_
_entity.id
_entity.type
_entity.pdbx_description
1 polymer ?
#
loop_
_entity_poly.entity_id
_entity_poly.type
_entity_poly.pdbx_seq_one_letter_code
_entity_poly.pdbx_strand_id
1 'polypeptide(L)'
;MDTTTRNLLVLKILSSGFRARDLDTKEIVSVKTRAYKVAILDTVVFLESKRWQFNQTTYISGEVQSNAFSLDSLEIEGHDYDEGESHSTTEYYERSELKGLLGACLKGGKRPSIEFHDYTGYGFYGRDSDPVFEAADSIDPSRRYDILTKLWEEFPQCIDALAHIANPYVSSKFFYRNAENCYRAAIAIAENNLPPDFDGITLWSCLENRPYLRALQGYCILLWRLGRFAEAEELACKILRRNPPDNQGVRFIIDEIHNKEPWTED
;
A
#
# COMPACT_ATOMS: atom_id res chain seq x y z
N MET A 1 14.71 26.83 -26.72
CA MET A 1 14.93 25.47 -26.22
C MET A 1 13.58 24.77 -26.31
N ASP A 2 13.51 23.73 -27.09
CA ASP A 2 12.27 22.98 -27.20
C ASP A 2 12.03 22.26 -25.87
N THR A 3 10.97 22.61 -25.20
CA THR A 3 10.54 21.96 -23.96
C THR A 3 9.53 20.87 -24.28
N THR A 4 9.70 19.69 -23.68
CA THR A 4 8.81 18.55 -23.88
C THR A 4 8.03 18.31 -22.61
N THR A 5 6.70 18.22 -22.69
CA THR A 5 5.87 17.82 -21.57
C THR A 5 5.89 16.32 -21.42
N ARG A 6 6.07 15.81 -20.19
CA ARG A 6 6.08 14.40 -19.82
C ARG A 6 5.06 14.13 -18.74
N ASN A 7 4.44 12.94 -18.79
CA ASN A 7 3.62 12.39 -17.72
C ASN A 7 4.43 11.30 -17.02
N LEU A 8 4.79 11.52 -15.76
CA LEU A 8 5.74 10.68 -15.04
C LEU A 8 5.08 10.07 -13.80
N LEU A 9 5.13 8.76 -13.64
CA LEU A 9 4.77 8.08 -12.39
C LEU A 9 6.00 7.98 -11.50
N VAL A 10 5.93 8.53 -10.29
CA VAL A 10 7.05 8.56 -9.33
C VAL A 10 7.23 7.18 -8.69
N LEU A 11 8.38 6.57 -8.89
CA LEU A 11 8.73 5.26 -8.34
C LEU A 11 9.52 5.37 -7.03
N LYS A 12 10.38 6.37 -6.91
CA LYS A 12 11.29 6.54 -5.78
C LYS A 12 11.67 7.99 -5.57
N ILE A 13 11.69 8.44 -4.33
CA ILE A 13 12.20 9.77 -3.97
C ILE A 13 13.71 9.69 -3.75
N LEU A 14 14.43 10.64 -4.33
CA LEU A 14 15.88 10.79 -4.25
C LEU A 14 16.24 12.12 -3.57
N SER A 15 17.46 12.24 -3.07
CA SER A 15 17.95 13.48 -2.43
C SER A 15 17.92 14.73 -3.33
N SER A 16 17.94 14.54 -4.64
CA SER A 16 18.00 15.64 -5.63
C SER A 16 16.95 15.52 -6.73
N GLY A 17 15.77 14.95 -6.40
CA GLY A 17 14.69 14.73 -7.34
C GLY A 17 13.98 13.40 -7.10
N PHE A 18 13.66 12.68 -8.15
CA PHE A 18 12.97 11.38 -8.04
C PHE A 18 13.29 10.48 -9.24
N ARG A 19 13.07 9.18 -9.07
CA ARG A 19 13.04 8.21 -10.17
C ARG A 19 11.60 8.01 -10.60
N ALA A 20 11.35 7.96 -11.89
CA ALA A 20 10.00 7.86 -12.42
C ALA A 20 9.94 6.98 -13.67
N ARG A 21 8.75 6.42 -13.92
CA ARG A 21 8.38 5.83 -15.20
C ARG A 21 7.65 6.87 -16.04
N ASP A 22 8.13 7.12 -17.24
CA ASP A 22 7.40 7.90 -18.24
C ASP A 22 6.19 7.08 -18.69
N LEU A 23 4.98 7.62 -18.50
CA LEU A 23 3.74 6.87 -18.76
C LEU A 23 3.49 6.64 -20.26
N ASP A 24 4.06 7.50 -21.12
CA ASP A 24 3.88 7.42 -22.56
C ASP A 24 4.89 6.43 -23.17
N THR A 25 6.16 6.49 -22.76
CA THR A 25 7.25 5.68 -23.35
C THR A 25 7.58 4.43 -22.54
N LYS A 26 7.10 4.33 -21.30
CA LYS A 26 7.44 3.30 -20.29
C LYS A 26 8.90 3.31 -19.84
N GLU A 27 9.70 4.26 -20.32
CA GLU A 27 11.10 4.42 -19.93
C GLU A 27 11.21 4.82 -18.44
N ILE A 28 12.18 4.26 -17.74
CA ILE A 28 12.52 4.67 -16.38
C ILE A 28 13.59 5.75 -16.43
N VAL A 29 13.29 6.93 -15.88
CA VAL A 29 14.15 8.10 -15.89
C VAL A 29 14.49 8.57 -14.49
N SER A 30 15.67 9.17 -14.33
CA SER A 30 16.07 9.89 -13.12
C SER A 30 15.85 11.39 -13.31
N VAL A 31 14.90 11.94 -12.59
CA VAL A 31 14.50 13.36 -12.69
C VAL A 31 15.32 14.20 -11.72
N LYS A 32 16.03 15.20 -12.23
CA LYS A 32 16.75 16.21 -11.45
C LYS A 32 15.92 17.48 -11.39
N THR A 33 15.38 17.77 -10.20
CA THR A 33 14.52 18.93 -9.99
C THR A 33 14.52 19.36 -8.52
N ARG A 34 14.08 20.59 -8.26
CA ARG A 34 13.89 21.13 -6.91
C ARG A 34 12.49 20.87 -6.35
N ALA A 35 11.78 19.85 -6.84
CA ALA A 35 10.40 19.56 -6.44
C ALA A 35 10.33 19.03 -5.00
N TYR A 36 9.84 19.84 -4.08
CA TYR A 36 9.75 19.51 -2.65
C TYR A 36 8.44 18.84 -2.24
N LYS A 37 7.49 18.66 -3.16
CA LYS A 37 6.13 18.21 -2.82
C LYS A 37 5.67 16.98 -3.60
N VAL A 38 6.60 16.28 -4.22
CA VAL A 38 6.30 15.06 -4.97
C VAL A 38 6.35 13.88 -4.00
N ALA A 39 5.36 13.00 -4.06
CA ALA A 39 5.32 11.77 -3.29
C ALA A 39 5.46 10.54 -4.20
N ILE A 40 5.80 9.40 -3.62
CA ILE A 40 5.79 8.11 -4.31
C ILE A 40 4.39 7.89 -4.88
N LEU A 41 4.31 7.32 -6.09
CA LEU A 41 3.09 7.07 -6.85
C LEU A 41 2.30 8.33 -7.28
N ASP A 42 2.87 9.53 -7.11
CA ASP A 42 2.31 10.68 -7.80
C ASP A 42 2.50 10.54 -9.31
N THR A 43 1.48 10.92 -10.05
CA THR A 43 1.61 11.28 -11.46
C THR A 43 2.01 12.73 -11.55
N VAL A 44 3.14 13.00 -12.22
CA VAL A 44 3.74 14.31 -12.35
C VAL A 44 3.67 14.78 -13.79
N VAL A 45 3.07 15.96 -14.03
CA VAL A 45 3.23 16.68 -15.30
C VAL A 45 4.55 17.45 -15.22
N PHE A 46 5.52 17.04 -16.04
CA PHE A 46 6.89 17.54 -16.01
C PHE A 46 7.27 18.22 -17.31
N LEU A 47 7.81 19.43 -17.24
CA LEU A 47 8.33 20.16 -18.38
C LEU A 47 9.84 19.91 -18.50
N GLU A 48 10.20 18.99 -19.38
CA GLU A 48 11.60 18.61 -19.64
C GLU A 48 12.31 19.73 -20.40
N SER A 49 13.44 20.19 -19.85
CA SER A 49 14.31 21.20 -20.48
C SER A 49 15.63 20.62 -20.98
N LYS A 50 16.08 19.50 -20.39
CA LYS A 50 17.33 18.84 -20.76
C LYS A 50 17.23 17.32 -20.51
N ARG A 51 17.85 16.55 -21.43
CA ARG A 51 17.98 15.08 -21.33
C ARG A 51 19.43 14.66 -21.60
N TRP A 52 19.92 13.68 -20.83
CA TRP A 52 21.24 13.09 -21.04
C TRP A 52 21.29 11.66 -20.51
N GLN A 53 22.29 10.88 -20.91
CA GLN A 53 22.58 9.56 -20.39
C GLN A 53 23.90 9.54 -19.63
N PHE A 54 23.91 8.79 -18.53
CA PHE A 54 25.13 8.49 -17.79
C PHE A 54 24.99 7.10 -17.14
N ASN A 55 25.99 6.22 -17.37
CA ASN A 55 26.00 4.84 -16.85
C ASN A 55 24.67 4.10 -17.06
N GLN A 56 24.18 4.03 -18.28
CA GLN A 56 22.91 3.35 -18.68
C GLN A 56 21.64 3.95 -18.07
N THR A 57 21.74 5.04 -17.32
CA THR A 57 20.59 5.73 -16.76
C THR A 57 20.28 6.97 -17.58
N THR A 58 19.03 7.13 -17.97
CA THR A 58 18.52 8.34 -18.58
C THR A 58 18.18 9.35 -17.49
N TYR A 59 18.76 10.53 -17.60
CA TYR A 59 18.47 11.66 -16.72
C TYR A 59 17.71 12.72 -17.48
N ILE A 60 16.76 13.34 -16.82
CA ILE A 60 16.06 14.53 -17.30
C ILE A 60 16.08 15.61 -16.24
N SER A 61 16.07 16.87 -16.66
CA SER A 61 15.89 18.02 -15.77
C SER A 61 14.88 18.99 -16.33
N GLY A 62 14.23 19.73 -15.43
CA GLY A 62 13.17 20.68 -15.78
C GLY A 62 12.32 21.03 -14.57
N GLU A 63 11.04 21.29 -14.81
CA GLU A 63 10.11 21.80 -13.80
C GLU A 63 8.88 20.91 -13.65
N VAL A 64 8.47 20.67 -12.40
CA VAL A 64 7.19 20.06 -12.07
C VAL A 64 6.09 21.09 -12.24
N GLN A 65 5.16 20.86 -13.14
CA GLN A 65 3.99 21.72 -13.38
C GLN A 65 2.86 21.40 -12.42
N SER A 66 2.59 20.11 -12.24
CA SER A 66 1.60 19.60 -11.30
C SER A 66 1.94 18.19 -10.89
N ASN A 67 1.38 17.75 -9.75
CA ASN A 67 1.47 16.36 -9.29
C ASN A 67 0.24 16.00 -8.48
N ALA A 68 -0.24 14.77 -8.68
CA ALA A 68 -1.35 14.20 -7.93
C ALA A 68 -1.24 12.67 -7.90
N PHE A 69 -1.78 12.04 -6.87
CA PHE A 69 -1.97 10.61 -6.87
C PHE A 69 -3.19 10.23 -7.73
N SER A 70 -2.99 9.25 -8.63
CA SER A 70 -4.06 8.67 -9.45
C SER A 70 -3.89 7.17 -9.56
N LEU A 71 -4.92 6.42 -9.22
CA LEU A 71 -4.94 4.96 -9.40
C LEU A 71 -4.91 4.57 -10.88
N ASP A 72 -5.52 5.37 -11.75
CA ASP A 72 -5.55 5.09 -13.20
C ASP A 72 -4.15 5.03 -13.82
N SER A 73 -3.19 5.73 -13.21
CA SER A 73 -1.80 5.77 -13.68
C SER A 73 -0.98 4.52 -13.29
N LEU A 74 -1.52 3.67 -12.42
CA LEU A 74 -0.82 2.48 -11.92
C LEU A 74 -0.98 1.25 -12.81
N GLU A 75 -1.91 1.30 -13.79
CA GLU A 75 -2.20 0.17 -14.68
C GLU A 75 -2.47 -1.11 -13.88
N ILE A 76 -3.41 -1.01 -12.91
CA ILE A 76 -3.70 -2.10 -11.98
C ILE A 76 -4.31 -3.29 -12.72
N GLU A 77 -3.67 -4.45 -12.61
CA GLU A 77 -4.18 -5.73 -13.12
C GLU A 77 -4.98 -6.48 -12.06
N GLY A 78 -4.67 -6.24 -10.79
CA GLY A 78 -5.26 -6.92 -9.63
C GLY A 78 -4.61 -8.27 -9.34
N HIS A 79 -4.99 -8.87 -8.24
CA HIS A 79 -4.55 -10.20 -7.84
C HIS A 79 -5.63 -11.24 -8.13
N ASP A 80 -5.23 -12.35 -8.71
CA ASP A 80 -6.06 -13.53 -8.77
C ASP A 80 -6.19 -14.16 -7.38
N TYR A 81 -7.23 -14.94 -7.18
CA TYR A 81 -7.51 -15.61 -5.91
C TYR A 81 -8.26 -16.92 -6.13
N ASP A 82 -8.08 -17.82 -5.18
CA ASP A 82 -8.87 -19.03 -5.08
C ASP A 82 -10.02 -18.84 -4.08
N GLU A 83 -11.19 -19.37 -4.42
CA GLU A 83 -12.31 -19.45 -3.49
C GLU A 83 -12.12 -20.63 -2.54
N GLY A 84 -12.18 -20.34 -1.24
CA GLY A 84 -12.09 -21.32 -0.18
C GLY A 84 -13.48 -21.70 0.38
N GLU A 85 -13.46 -22.53 1.41
CA GLU A 85 -14.68 -22.91 2.12
C GLU A 85 -15.33 -21.70 2.81
N SER A 86 -16.64 -21.76 2.95
CA SER A 86 -17.36 -20.76 3.73
C SER A 86 -17.23 -21.02 5.23
N HIS A 87 -16.83 -20.01 5.98
CA HIS A 87 -16.67 -20.06 7.41
C HIS A 87 -17.80 -19.35 8.15
N SER A 88 -18.25 -19.90 9.30
CA SER A 88 -19.12 -19.17 10.21
C SER A 88 -18.31 -18.13 10.98
N THR A 89 -18.80 -16.89 10.99
CA THR A 89 -18.14 -15.79 11.71
C THR A 89 -18.81 -15.45 13.02
N THR A 90 -19.94 -16.09 13.32
CA THR A 90 -20.76 -15.79 14.49
C THR A 90 -19.98 -15.92 15.81
N GLU A 91 -19.17 -16.97 15.95
CA GLU A 91 -18.38 -17.19 17.18
C GLU A 91 -17.37 -16.11 17.48
N TYR A 92 -16.77 -15.52 16.44
CA TYR A 92 -15.78 -14.43 16.62
C TYR A 92 -16.43 -13.15 17.14
N TYR A 93 -17.70 -12.90 16.76
CA TYR A 93 -18.40 -11.69 17.10
C TYR A 93 -19.15 -11.80 18.44
N GLU A 94 -19.59 -12.99 18.82
CA GLU A 94 -20.28 -13.23 20.08
C GLU A 94 -19.36 -13.13 21.30
N ARG A 95 -18.06 -13.42 21.11
CA ARG A 95 -17.06 -13.36 22.19
C ARG A 95 -16.70 -11.96 22.64
N SER A 96 -17.15 -10.93 21.94
CA SER A 96 -16.57 -9.63 22.14
C SER A 96 -17.35 -8.80 23.15
N GLU A 97 -16.60 -8.21 24.07
CA GLU A 97 -16.93 -7.00 24.80
C GLU A 97 -17.35 -5.87 23.85
N LEU A 98 -17.04 -6.01 22.57
CA LEU A 98 -17.31 -5.12 21.44
C LEU A 98 -18.76 -5.17 20.91
N LYS A 99 -19.68 -5.87 21.58
CA LYS A 99 -21.09 -6.04 21.13
C LYS A 99 -21.82 -4.74 20.79
N GLY A 100 -21.43 -3.63 21.42
CA GLY A 100 -22.05 -2.31 21.14
C GLY A 100 -21.54 -1.67 19.85
N LEU A 101 -20.24 -1.64 19.67
CA LEU A 101 -19.59 -0.93 18.55
C LEU A 101 -19.55 -1.75 17.28
N LEU A 102 -19.20 -3.01 17.40
CA LEU A 102 -19.00 -3.92 16.28
C LEU A 102 -20.30 -4.54 15.77
N GLY A 103 -21.35 -4.60 16.58
CA GLY A 103 -22.64 -5.17 16.19
C GLY A 103 -23.29 -4.46 15.00
N ALA A 104 -22.97 -3.19 14.76
CA ALA A 104 -23.38 -2.46 13.57
C ALA A 104 -22.49 -2.77 12.34
N CYS A 105 -21.21 -3.09 12.55
CA CYS A 105 -20.22 -3.32 11.51
C CYS A 105 -20.06 -4.80 11.16
N LEU A 106 -20.30 -5.69 12.11
CA LEU A 106 -20.02 -7.12 12.00
C LEU A 106 -21.32 -7.91 11.97
N LYS A 107 -21.72 -8.30 10.77
CA LYS A 107 -22.79 -9.28 10.61
C LYS A 107 -22.19 -10.68 10.73
N GLY A 108 -22.61 -11.42 11.77
CA GLY A 108 -22.32 -12.84 11.88
C GLY A 108 -22.97 -13.61 10.72
N GLY A 109 -22.52 -14.84 10.53
CA GLY A 109 -23.08 -15.73 9.51
C GLY A 109 -22.01 -16.48 8.72
N LYS A 110 -22.47 -17.28 7.76
CA LYS A 110 -21.60 -18.06 6.88
C LYS A 110 -21.13 -17.18 5.72
N ARG A 111 -19.82 -17.02 5.56
CA ARG A 111 -19.22 -16.16 4.53
C ARG A 111 -18.13 -16.91 3.76
N PRO A 112 -18.02 -16.71 2.42
CA PRO A 112 -16.96 -17.32 1.63
C PRO A 112 -15.59 -16.81 2.08
N SER A 113 -14.58 -17.68 2.02
CA SER A 113 -13.18 -17.23 2.14
C SER A 113 -12.51 -17.19 0.79
N ILE A 114 -11.46 -16.39 0.69
CA ILE A 114 -10.56 -16.39 -0.45
C ILE A 114 -9.11 -16.42 0.03
N GLU A 115 -8.24 -16.88 -0.86
CA GLU A 115 -6.79 -16.82 -0.73
C GLU A 115 -6.21 -16.21 -1.99
N PHE A 116 -5.49 -15.10 -1.87
CA PHE A 116 -4.82 -14.46 -2.99
C PHE A 116 -3.68 -15.33 -3.50
N HIS A 117 -3.40 -15.25 -4.81
CA HIS A 117 -2.22 -15.90 -5.38
C HIS A 117 -0.94 -15.12 -5.06
N ASP A 118 0.19 -15.83 -4.94
CA ASP A 118 1.50 -15.20 -4.89
C ASP A 118 1.77 -14.48 -6.21
N TYR A 119 1.95 -13.17 -6.12
CA TYR A 119 2.11 -12.31 -7.29
C TYR A 119 3.55 -12.22 -7.79
N THR A 120 4.51 -12.51 -6.95
CA THR A 120 5.93 -12.38 -7.28
C THR A 120 6.49 -13.66 -7.89
N GLY A 121 5.82 -14.81 -7.70
CA GLY A 121 6.31 -16.11 -8.09
C GLY A 121 7.51 -16.60 -7.26
N TYR A 122 7.92 -15.85 -6.23
CA TYR A 122 9.00 -16.29 -5.33
C TYR A 122 8.55 -17.39 -4.37
N GLY A 123 7.25 -17.54 -4.17
CA GLY A 123 6.65 -18.56 -3.32
C GLY A 123 7.09 -18.51 -1.86
N PHE A 124 6.26 -19.00 -0.97
CA PHE A 124 6.56 -18.99 0.46
C PHE A 124 7.65 -19.99 0.87
N TYR A 125 7.99 -20.94 0.02
CA TYR A 125 8.89 -22.06 0.33
C TYR A 125 10.39 -21.74 0.28
N GLY A 126 10.76 -20.51 -0.06
CA GLY A 126 12.16 -20.08 -0.13
C GLY A 126 12.41 -18.79 0.61
N ARG A 127 12.35 -18.79 1.96
CA ARG A 127 12.68 -17.61 2.80
C ARG A 127 13.97 -16.91 2.38
N ASP A 128 14.93 -17.67 1.90
CA ASP A 128 16.23 -17.16 1.49
C ASP A 128 16.22 -16.49 0.10
N SER A 129 15.10 -16.54 -0.62
CA SER A 129 14.96 -15.99 -1.97
C SER A 129 13.89 -14.91 -2.12
N ASP A 130 13.01 -14.70 -1.11
CA ASP A 130 11.98 -13.68 -1.17
C ASP A 130 12.58 -12.29 -0.86
N PRO A 131 12.57 -11.35 -1.84
CA PRO A 131 13.13 -10.01 -1.66
C PRO A 131 12.45 -9.20 -0.55
N VAL A 132 11.18 -9.47 -0.22
CA VAL A 132 10.49 -8.78 0.87
C VAL A 132 11.08 -9.19 2.21
N PHE A 133 11.37 -10.50 2.40
CA PHE A 133 12.04 -10.97 3.60
C PHE A 133 13.49 -10.48 3.68
N GLU A 134 14.23 -10.47 2.55
CA GLU A 134 15.57 -9.87 2.52
C GLU A 134 15.54 -8.41 2.95
N ALA A 135 14.55 -7.65 2.46
CA ALA A 135 14.36 -6.27 2.87
C ALA A 135 14.01 -6.14 4.35
N ALA A 136 13.10 -7.00 4.87
CA ALA A 136 12.69 -6.97 6.28
C ALA A 136 13.85 -7.26 7.24
N ASP A 137 14.73 -8.18 6.85
CA ASP A 137 15.92 -8.56 7.65
C ASP A 137 17.07 -7.54 7.55
N SER A 138 17.02 -6.61 6.61
CA SER A 138 18.04 -5.58 6.45
C SER A 138 18.00 -4.56 7.59
N ILE A 139 19.10 -4.43 8.33
CA ILE A 139 19.28 -3.41 9.39
C ILE A 139 19.40 -2.00 8.77
N ASP A 140 19.97 -1.89 7.56
CA ASP A 140 20.14 -0.61 6.86
C ASP A 140 18.82 -0.18 6.19
N PRO A 141 18.17 0.92 6.66
CA PRO A 141 16.93 1.43 6.06
C PRO A 141 17.08 1.80 4.58
N SER A 142 18.25 2.28 4.15
CA SER A 142 18.48 2.64 2.76
C SER A 142 18.50 1.41 1.87
N ARG A 143 19.20 0.35 2.31
CA ARG A 143 19.22 -0.94 1.59
C ARG A 143 17.82 -1.55 1.52
N ARG A 144 17.09 -1.54 2.64
CA ARG A 144 15.68 -2.00 2.68
C ARG A 144 14.84 -1.28 1.62
N TYR A 145 14.91 0.04 1.62
CA TYR A 145 14.17 0.86 0.67
C TYR A 145 14.57 0.57 -0.79
N ASP A 146 15.87 0.36 -1.05
CA ASP A 146 16.37 0.05 -2.39
C ASP A 146 15.87 -1.32 -2.89
N ILE A 147 15.86 -2.34 -2.04
CA ILE A 147 15.33 -3.66 -2.38
C ILE A 147 13.85 -3.58 -2.71
N LEU A 148 13.05 -2.98 -1.82
CA LEU A 148 11.60 -2.89 -1.98
C LEU A 148 11.19 -2.05 -3.21
N THR A 149 11.88 -0.94 -3.46
CA THR A 149 11.58 -0.11 -4.64
C THR A 149 11.96 -0.80 -5.94
N LYS A 150 13.07 -1.55 -5.95
CA LYS A 150 13.46 -2.37 -7.11
C LYS A 150 12.44 -3.49 -7.35
N LEU A 151 12.02 -4.18 -6.29
CA LEU A 151 10.98 -5.21 -6.38
C LEU A 151 9.68 -4.64 -6.97
N TRP A 152 9.24 -3.47 -6.48
CA TRP A 152 8.04 -2.83 -7.01
C TRP A 152 8.21 -2.33 -8.46
N GLU A 153 9.41 -1.87 -8.87
CA GLU A 153 9.70 -1.54 -10.27
C GLU A 153 9.57 -2.75 -11.20
N GLU A 154 9.97 -3.93 -10.72
CA GLU A 154 9.91 -5.21 -11.45
C GLU A 154 8.50 -5.83 -11.42
N PHE A 155 7.84 -5.77 -10.28
CA PHE A 155 6.50 -6.31 -10.04
C PHE A 155 5.55 -5.20 -9.54
N PRO A 156 4.98 -4.38 -10.44
CA PRO A 156 4.14 -3.22 -10.05
C PRO A 156 2.86 -3.58 -9.30
N GLN A 157 2.51 -4.86 -9.27
CA GLN A 157 1.34 -5.37 -8.54
C GLN A 157 1.71 -5.94 -7.15
N CYS A 158 2.98 -5.85 -6.73
CA CYS A 158 3.43 -6.39 -5.45
C CYS A 158 2.92 -5.56 -4.26
N ILE A 159 1.81 -6.00 -3.67
CA ILE A 159 1.16 -5.35 -2.51
C ILE A 159 2.13 -5.25 -1.33
N ASP A 160 2.89 -6.32 -1.08
CA ASP A 160 3.76 -6.40 0.10
C ASP A 160 4.93 -5.41 0.03
N ALA A 161 5.51 -5.22 -1.16
CA ALA A 161 6.53 -4.20 -1.37
C ALA A 161 5.98 -2.80 -1.06
N LEU A 162 4.77 -2.47 -1.54
CA LEU A 162 4.13 -1.19 -1.28
C LEU A 162 3.82 -0.98 0.21
N ALA A 163 3.29 -1.99 0.90
CA ALA A 163 3.01 -1.92 2.33
C ALA A 163 4.30 -1.68 3.15
N HIS A 164 5.37 -2.38 2.80
CA HIS A 164 6.67 -2.22 3.47
C HIS A 164 7.39 -0.90 3.12
N ILE A 165 7.22 -0.36 1.90
CA ILE A 165 7.68 0.98 1.54
C ILE A 165 6.94 2.05 2.38
N ALA A 166 5.64 1.87 2.62
CA ALA A 166 4.82 2.81 3.36
C ALA A 166 5.19 2.92 4.85
N ASN A 167 5.49 1.79 5.49
CA ASN A 167 5.66 1.69 6.95
C ASN A 167 6.61 2.75 7.57
N PRO A 168 7.83 3.02 7.04
CA PRO A 168 8.71 4.03 7.63
C PRO A 168 8.15 5.45 7.56
N TYR A 169 7.27 5.73 6.60
CA TYR A 169 6.72 7.06 6.40
C TYR A 169 5.57 7.40 7.35
N VAL A 170 4.98 6.41 8.02
CA VAL A 170 3.89 6.59 8.99
C VAL A 170 4.37 7.34 10.26
N SER A 171 5.66 7.30 10.56
CA SER A 171 6.25 7.95 11.73
C SER A 171 6.52 9.45 11.56
N SER A 172 6.38 10.02 10.36
CA SER A 172 6.70 11.42 10.10
C SER A 172 5.64 12.14 9.28
N LYS A 173 5.08 13.21 9.85
CA LYS A 173 4.05 14.04 9.19
C LYS A 173 4.47 14.58 7.81
N PHE A 174 5.77 14.79 7.60
CA PHE A 174 6.29 15.25 6.32
C PHE A 174 6.15 14.22 5.20
N PHE A 175 6.02 12.96 5.54
CA PHE A 175 6.00 11.85 4.59
C PHE A 175 4.68 11.09 4.55
N TYR A 176 3.66 11.49 5.31
CA TYR A 176 2.37 10.80 5.35
C TYR A 176 1.75 10.57 3.97
N ARG A 177 1.95 11.51 3.03
CA ARG A 177 1.45 11.35 1.68
C ARG A 177 2.09 10.18 0.93
N ASN A 178 3.39 9.90 1.17
CA ASN A 178 4.05 8.72 0.60
C ASN A 178 3.40 7.44 1.12
N ALA A 179 3.17 7.36 2.43
CA ALA A 179 2.50 6.21 3.04
C ALA A 179 1.07 6.05 2.52
N GLU A 180 0.30 7.13 2.48
CA GLU A 180 -1.09 7.12 2.00
C GLU A 180 -1.18 6.62 0.56
N ASN A 181 -0.36 7.14 -0.35
CA ASN A 181 -0.35 6.70 -1.73
C ASN A 181 -0.03 5.21 -1.86
N CYS A 182 0.99 4.72 -1.14
CA CYS A 182 1.39 3.32 -1.19
C CYS A 182 0.31 2.39 -0.63
N TYR A 183 -0.31 2.73 0.51
CA TYR A 183 -1.39 1.90 1.07
C TYR A 183 -2.63 1.90 0.18
N ARG A 184 -3.02 3.06 -0.35
CA ARG A 184 -4.17 3.15 -1.27
C ARG A 184 -3.94 2.33 -2.55
N ALA A 185 -2.74 2.39 -3.10
CA ALA A 185 -2.36 1.56 -4.25
C ALA A 185 -2.41 0.07 -3.90
N ALA A 186 -1.80 -0.34 -2.78
CA ALA A 186 -1.78 -1.72 -2.33
C ALA A 186 -3.19 -2.31 -2.15
N ILE A 187 -4.09 -1.54 -1.52
CA ILE A 187 -5.48 -1.93 -1.31
C ILE A 187 -6.24 -2.02 -2.65
N ALA A 188 -6.05 -1.03 -3.54
CA ALA A 188 -6.70 -1.01 -4.85
C ALA A 188 -6.25 -2.21 -5.72
N ILE A 189 -4.97 -2.57 -5.69
CA ILE A 189 -4.44 -3.75 -6.39
C ILE A 189 -5.11 -5.03 -5.85
N ALA A 190 -5.17 -5.20 -4.53
CA ALA A 190 -5.79 -6.38 -3.93
C ALA A 190 -7.28 -6.50 -4.27
N GLU A 191 -7.99 -5.38 -4.31
CA GLU A 191 -9.45 -5.37 -4.46
C GLU A 191 -9.91 -5.30 -5.92
N ASN A 192 -9.01 -5.06 -6.88
CA ASN A 192 -9.39 -4.85 -8.28
C ASN A 192 -10.16 -6.02 -8.91
N ASN A 193 -9.80 -7.25 -8.58
CA ASN A 193 -10.43 -8.45 -9.12
C ASN A 193 -11.55 -9.00 -8.22
N LEU A 194 -11.76 -8.40 -7.04
CA LEU A 194 -12.87 -8.81 -6.16
C LEU A 194 -14.22 -8.29 -6.71
N PRO A 195 -15.31 -9.04 -6.53
CA PRO A 195 -16.64 -8.53 -6.84
C PRO A 195 -16.93 -7.21 -6.12
N PRO A 196 -17.68 -6.28 -6.73
CA PRO A 196 -17.95 -4.95 -6.14
C PRO A 196 -18.51 -4.99 -4.72
N ASP A 197 -19.37 -5.99 -4.43
CA ASP A 197 -20.01 -6.17 -3.12
C ASP A 197 -19.38 -7.33 -2.32
N PHE A 198 -18.11 -7.61 -2.56
CA PHE A 198 -17.43 -8.71 -1.91
C PHE A 198 -17.48 -8.57 -0.38
N ASP A 199 -18.15 -9.50 0.28
CA ASP A 199 -18.24 -9.59 1.76
C ASP A 199 -17.58 -10.87 2.30
N GLY A 200 -16.62 -11.41 1.58
CA GLY A 200 -15.88 -12.60 1.95
C GLY A 200 -14.79 -12.34 3.01
N ILE A 201 -14.13 -13.41 3.40
CA ILE A 201 -13.09 -13.48 4.42
C ILE A 201 -11.74 -13.65 3.73
N THR A 202 -10.74 -12.92 4.23
CA THR A 202 -9.33 -13.06 3.85
C THR A 202 -8.54 -13.39 5.12
N LEU A 203 -8.46 -14.70 5.46
CA LEU A 203 -7.87 -15.12 6.73
C LEU A 203 -6.37 -14.82 6.79
N TRP A 204 -5.90 -14.34 7.94
CA TRP A 204 -4.46 -14.17 8.22
C TRP A 204 -3.68 -15.48 8.21
N SER A 205 -4.33 -16.62 8.45
CA SER A 205 -3.72 -17.95 8.36
C SER A 205 -3.22 -18.26 6.95
N CYS A 206 -3.88 -17.73 5.92
CA CYS A 206 -3.43 -17.79 4.54
C CYS A 206 -2.34 -16.73 4.33
N LEU A 207 -1.15 -17.18 3.92
CA LEU A 207 0.03 -16.32 3.90
C LEU A 207 -0.09 -15.22 2.86
N GLU A 208 -0.67 -15.54 1.73
CA GLU A 208 -0.85 -14.64 0.59
C GLU A 208 -1.92 -13.55 0.85
N ASN A 209 -2.74 -13.72 1.89
CA ASN A 209 -3.68 -12.69 2.34
C ASN A 209 -3.02 -11.62 3.22
N ARG A 210 -1.87 -11.93 3.84
CA ARG A 210 -1.21 -11.02 4.81
C ARG A 210 -0.78 -9.70 4.22
N PRO A 211 -0.25 -9.61 2.98
CA PRO A 211 0.09 -8.33 2.35
C PRO A 211 -1.09 -7.35 2.31
N TYR A 212 -2.26 -7.82 1.88
CA TYR A 212 -3.47 -7.02 1.85
C TYR A 212 -3.91 -6.57 3.25
N LEU A 213 -3.93 -7.49 4.21
CA LEU A 213 -4.31 -7.19 5.59
C LEU A 213 -3.33 -6.22 6.26
N ARG A 214 -2.01 -6.33 5.97
CA ARG A 214 -0.99 -5.35 6.41
C ARG A 214 -1.24 -3.96 5.81
N ALA A 215 -1.58 -3.89 4.53
CA ALA A 215 -1.89 -2.62 3.88
C ALA A 215 -3.12 -1.94 4.49
N LEU A 216 -4.19 -2.69 4.75
CA LEU A 216 -5.38 -2.18 5.43
C LEU A 216 -5.05 -1.64 6.83
N GLN A 217 -4.31 -2.41 7.64
CA GLN A 217 -3.95 -2.00 8.99
C GLN A 217 -3.03 -0.78 8.99
N GLY A 218 -2.00 -0.77 8.14
CA GLY A 218 -1.09 0.37 8.02
C GLY A 218 -1.83 1.65 7.60
N TYR A 219 -2.80 1.54 6.70
CA TYR A 219 -3.62 2.68 6.30
C TYR A 219 -4.58 3.14 7.41
N CYS A 220 -5.19 2.20 8.14
CA CYS A 220 -6.01 2.51 9.30
C CYS A 220 -5.24 3.32 10.36
N ILE A 221 -4.03 2.87 10.72
CA ILE A 221 -3.15 3.57 11.67
C ILE A 221 -2.74 4.95 11.13
N LEU A 222 -2.42 5.06 9.85
CA LEU A 222 -2.08 6.35 9.23
C LEU A 222 -3.25 7.33 9.32
N LEU A 223 -4.46 6.90 9.00
CA LEU A 223 -5.67 7.73 9.08
C LEU A 223 -5.94 8.18 10.53
N TRP A 224 -5.75 7.29 11.50
CA TRP A 224 -5.85 7.62 12.91
C TRP A 224 -4.83 8.71 13.32
N ARG A 225 -3.55 8.54 12.93
CA ARG A 225 -2.50 9.56 13.16
C ARG A 225 -2.80 10.91 12.50
N LEU A 226 -3.54 10.90 11.40
CA LEU A 226 -4.02 12.11 10.71
C LEU A 226 -5.25 12.74 11.35
N GLY A 227 -5.88 12.09 12.36
CA GLY A 227 -7.14 12.50 12.94
C GLY A 227 -8.36 12.28 12.04
N ARG A 228 -8.22 11.46 11.00
CA ARG A 228 -9.29 11.06 10.07
C ARG A 228 -10.06 9.87 10.66
N PHE A 229 -10.64 10.06 11.84
CA PHE A 229 -11.21 9.00 12.67
C PHE A 229 -12.30 8.19 11.98
N ALA A 230 -13.22 8.83 11.24
CA ALA A 230 -14.31 8.12 10.56
C ALA A 230 -13.78 7.13 9.51
N GLU A 231 -12.78 7.52 8.75
CA GLU A 231 -12.17 6.67 7.74
C GLU A 231 -11.31 5.57 8.39
N ALA A 232 -10.62 5.87 9.49
CA ALA A 232 -9.88 4.88 10.27
C ALA A 232 -10.82 3.82 10.86
N GLU A 233 -11.97 4.21 11.40
CA GLU A 233 -12.99 3.31 11.94
C GLU A 233 -13.58 2.41 10.83
N GLU A 234 -13.87 2.96 9.66
CA GLU A 234 -14.35 2.19 8.50
C GLU A 234 -13.34 1.10 8.09
N LEU A 235 -12.04 1.45 8.05
CA LEU A 235 -10.99 0.47 7.76
C LEU A 235 -10.82 -0.55 8.87
N ALA A 236 -10.89 -0.15 10.14
CA ALA A 236 -10.84 -1.06 11.27
C ALA A 236 -11.99 -2.09 11.20
N CYS A 237 -13.21 -1.63 10.91
CA CYS A 237 -14.36 -2.49 10.67
C CYS A 237 -14.12 -3.43 9.47
N LYS A 238 -13.55 -2.91 8.37
CA LYS A 238 -13.23 -3.72 7.18
C LYS A 238 -12.23 -4.83 7.50
N ILE A 239 -11.17 -4.53 8.28
CA ILE A 239 -10.18 -5.53 8.70
C ILE A 239 -10.85 -6.64 9.51
N LEU A 240 -11.66 -6.29 10.51
CA LEU A 240 -12.37 -7.28 11.34
C LEU A 240 -13.37 -8.10 10.54
N ARG A 241 -13.99 -7.54 9.51
CA ARG A 241 -14.86 -8.29 8.57
C ARG A 241 -14.05 -9.22 7.68
N ARG A 242 -12.88 -8.82 7.21
CA ARG A 242 -12.00 -9.62 6.35
C ARG A 242 -11.27 -10.71 7.14
N ASN A 243 -10.85 -10.43 8.36
CA ASN A 243 -10.11 -11.34 9.22
C ASN A 243 -10.78 -11.43 10.62
N PRO A 244 -11.90 -12.14 10.77
CA PRO A 244 -12.65 -12.22 12.03
C PRO A 244 -11.83 -12.70 13.23
N PRO A 245 -10.82 -13.61 13.08
CA PRO A 245 -9.94 -13.99 14.19
C PRO A 245 -9.13 -12.84 14.78
N ASP A 246 -8.97 -11.76 14.01
CA ASP A 246 -8.26 -10.53 14.40
C ASP A 246 -6.83 -10.79 14.90
N ASN A 247 -6.06 -11.49 14.11
CA ASN A 247 -4.65 -11.72 14.39
C ASN A 247 -3.81 -10.42 14.43
N GLN A 248 -4.40 -9.32 13.96
CA GLN A 248 -3.78 -8.00 13.89
C GLN A 248 -4.09 -7.12 15.11
N GLY A 249 -4.99 -7.54 15.99
CA GLY A 249 -5.34 -6.84 17.23
C GLY A 249 -6.13 -5.55 17.03
N VAL A 250 -6.86 -5.41 15.93
CA VAL A 250 -7.64 -4.19 15.62
C VAL A 250 -8.72 -3.94 16.64
N ARG A 251 -9.25 -5.01 17.28
CA ARG A 251 -10.24 -4.90 18.39
C ARG A 251 -9.76 -4.07 19.56
N PHE A 252 -8.45 -3.97 19.77
CA PHE A 252 -7.88 -3.23 20.90
C PHE A 252 -7.71 -1.73 20.63
N ILE A 253 -7.79 -1.31 19.38
CA ILE A 253 -7.60 0.09 18.98
C ILE A 253 -8.88 0.75 18.45
N ILE A 254 -9.90 -0.04 18.09
CA ILE A 254 -11.11 0.51 17.45
C ILE A 254 -11.92 1.41 18.38
N ASP A 255 -11.92 1.14 19.68
CA ASP A 255 -12.63 1.97 20.67
C ASP A 255 -11.99 3.37 20.79
N GLU A 256 -10.67 3.44 20.79
CA GLU A 256 -9.93 4.71 20.83
C GLU A 256 -10.20 5.52 19.55
N ILE A 257 -10.20 4.85 18.39
CA ILE A 257 -10.54 5.49 17.10
C ILE A 257 -11.97 6.02 17.12
N HIS A 258 -12.93 5.23 17.59
CA HIS A 258 -14.35 5.61 17.70
C HIS A 258 -14.56 6.83 18.63
N ASN A 259 -13.89 6.82 19.76
CA ASN A 259 -13.94 7.91 20.75
C ASN A 259 -13.13 9.14 20.31
N LYS A 260 -12.49 9.08 19.12
CA LYS A 260 -11.64 10.13 18.56
C LYS A 260 -10.46 10.49 19.47
N GLU A 261 -9.93 9.49 20.15
CA GLU A 261 -8.73 9.66 20.96
C GLU A 261 -7.52 9.83 20.03
N PRO A 262 -6.68 10.84 20.26
CA PRO A 262 -5.52 11.05 19.42
C PRO A 262 -4.53 9.88 19.54
N TRP A 263 -3.86 9.54 18.44
CA TRP A 263 -2.79 8.57 18.50
C TRP A 263 -1.69 9.00 19.47
N THR A 264 -1.30 8.10 20.36
CA THR A 264 -0.13 8.24 21.24
C THR A 264 0.93 7.20 20.87
N GLU A 265 2.20 7.60 20.89
CA GLU A 265 3.31 6.65 20.81
C GLU A 265 3.65 6.27 22.26
N ASP A 266 3.15 5.10 22.71
CA ASP A 266 3.53 4.51 23.99
C ASP A 266 4.85 3.73 23.85
#